data_433dab0352df8efa32cc8184b6d5446d
#
_entry.id   433dab0352df8efa32cc8184b6d5446d
#
_cell.length_a   1.000
_cell.length_b   1.000
_cell.length_c   1.000
_cell.angle_alpha   90.00
_cell.angle_beta   90.00
_cell.angle_gamma   90.00
#
_symmetry.space_group_name_H-M   'P 1'
#
loop_
_entity.id
_entity.type
_entity.pdbx_description
1 polymer ?
#
loop_
_entity_poly.entity_id
_entity_poly.type
_entity_poly.pdbx_seq_one_letter_code
_entity_poly.pdbx_strand_id
1 'polypeptide(L)'
;MSKLLLINDLAGYGKVALSAMIPILSHMQYEVCSLPTALVSNTLDYGKFEILETTSYMKNTLQVWDELGFQFDAVSTGFIVSRPQTELVRDFCRAQKVKGTRIFTDPIMGDEGKLYNGVGEETVALMRELIATADYIVPNYTEAAYLAGVPYQCGGTTREELYALADKLHVLGAGSVLITSARMLVDGGWEPIACVVGYDAAADQHFILPYEELPVRFPGTGDIFSAVFMGHILRGDALRTAAQAAMQTVSKMLAQNADNQDKYKGIPLETCLEDVVL
;
A
#
# COMPACT_ATOMS: atom_id res chain seq x y z
N MET A 1 10.74 -17.75 -11.18
CA MET A 1 10.31 -17.07 -9.93
C MET A 1 10.45 -15.59 -10.21
N SER A 2 9.38 -14.82 -10.03
CA SER A 2 9.43 -13.39 -10.29
C SER A 2 10.23 -12.68 -9.21
N LYS A 3 11.04 -11.70 -9.63
CA LYS A 3 11.90 -10.90 -8.77
C LYS A 3 11.25 -9.54 -8.48
N LEU A 4 11.03 -9.26 -7.20
CA LEU A 4 10.32 -8.07 -6.72
C LEU A 4 11.28 -7.13 -6.00
N LEU A 5 11.17 -5.85 -6.27
CA LEU A 5 11.85 -4.82 -5.48
C LEU A 5 10.83 -4.09 -4.61
N LEU A 6 11.04 -4.08 -3.31
CA LEU A 6 10.27 -3.32 -2.34
C LEU A 6 11.05 -2.07 -1.93
N ILE A 7 10.47 -0.90 -2.13
CA ILE A 7 11.00 0.41 -1.74
C ILE A 7 10.08 0.97 -0.65
N ASN A 8 10.45 0.74 0.63
CA ASN A 8 9.64 1.10 1.79
C ASN A 8 10.56 1.25 3.00
N ASP A 9 10.07 1.72 4.15
CA ASP A 9 10.88 1.76 5.38
C ASP A 9 11.08 0.36 5.97
N LEU A 10 12.09 0.24 6.84
CA LEU A 10 12.39 -0.98 7.58
C LEU A 10 12.29 -0.71 9.08
N ALA A 11 11.24 -1.25 9.71
CA ALA A 11 11.08 -1.22 11.15
C ALA A 11 11.94 -2.30 11.83
N GLY A 12 12.77 -1.88 12.80
CA GLY A 12 13.59 -2.80 13.58
C GLY A 12 12.77 -3.60 14.60
N TYR A 13 11.75 -2.99 15.19
CA TYR A 13 10.82 -3.64 16.12
C TYR A 13 9.38 -3.41 15.65
N GLY A 14 8.74 -4.47 15.15
CA GLY A 14 7.37 -4.48 14.66
C GLY A 14 7.23 -5.00 13.23
N LYS A 15 5.99 -5.31 12.86
CA LYS A 15 5.63 -5.92 11.58
C LYS A 15 4.86 -4.93 10.72
N VAL A 16 5.58 -3.96 10.19
CA VAL A 16 5.09 -2.94 9.24
C VAL A 16 6.07 -2.83 8.07
N ALA A 17 5.65 -2.23 7.00
CA ALA A 17 6.46 -1.94 5.82
C ALA A 17 7.28 -3.16 5.35
N LEU A 18 8.58 -3.03 5.12
CA LEU A 18 9.45 -4.15 4.69
C LEU A 18 9.41 -5.34 5.66
N SER A 19 9.32 -5.07 6.98
CA SER A 19 9.26 -6.14 7.99
C SER A 19 7.99 -6.99 7.92
N ALA A 20 6.92 -6.48 7.30
CA ALA A 20 5.69 -7.22 7.01
C ALA A 20 5.69 -7.81 5.61
N MET A 21 6.06 -7.02 4.59
CA MET A 21 5.94 -7.43 3.20
C MET A 21 6.91 -8.55 2.79
N ILE A 22 8.16 -8.51 3.28
CA ILE A 22 9.19 -9.50 2.92
C ILE A 22 8.78 -10.93 3.29
N PRO A 23 8.38 -11.25 4.55
CA PRO A 23 8.00 -12.62 4.90
C PRO A 23 6.77 -13.11 4.12
N ILE A 24 5.77 -12.25 3.87
CA ILE A 24 4.57 -12.59 3.12
C ILE A 24 4.91 -12.96 1.68
N LEU A 25 5.64 -12.10 0.97
CA LEU A 25 6.00 -12.35 -0.43
C LEU A 25 6.97 -13.50 -0.59
N SER A 26 7.88 -13.69 0.37
CA SER A 26 8.76 -14.88 0.40
C SER A 26 7.94 -16.17 0.61
N HIS A 27 6.92 -16.15 1.49
CA HIS A 27 5.99 -17.26 1.66
C HIS A 27 5.19 -17.54 0.37
N MET A 28 4.81 -16.49 -0.36
CA MET A 28 4.17 -16.59 -1.68
C MET A 28 5.15 -17.02 -2.80
N GLN A 29 6.40 -17.36 -2.47
CA GLN A 29 7.44 -17.86 -3.38
C GLN A 29 7.95 -16.83 -4.39
N TYR A 30 8.05 -15.56 -4.01
CA TYR A 30 8.72 -14.52 -4.78
C TYR A 30 10.17 -14.34 -4.33
N GLU A 31 11.07 -13.98 -5.27
CA GLU A 31 12.41 -13.50 -4.95
C GLU A 31 12.30 -12.02 -4.55
N VAL A 32 12.48 -11.71 -3.27
CA VAL A 32 12.26 -10.37 -2.74
C VAL A 32 13.58 -9.65 -2.55
N CYS A 33 13.73 -8.52 -3.23
CA CYS A 33 14.80 -7.53 -3.03
C CYS A 33 14.21 -6.32 -2.29
N SER A 34 15.00 -5.64 -1.49
CA SER A 34 14.53 -4.50 -0.71
C SER A 34 15.49 -3.31 -0.77
N LEU A 35 14.91 -2.11 -0.87
CA LEU A 35 15.61 -0.83 -0.79
C LEU A 35 14.94 0.02 0.30
N PRO A 36 15.50 0.04 1.53
CA PRO A 36 14.90 0.80 2.61
C PRO A 36 14.96 2.30 2.35
N THR A 37 13.83 3.00 2.51
CA THR A 37 13.73 4.46 2.45
C THR A 37 14.13 5.11 3.77
N ALA A 38 13.92 4.40 4.86
CA ALA A 38 14.37 4.74 6.20
C ALA A 38 14.62 3.47 7.01
N LEU A 39 15.50 3.56 8.00
CA LEU A 39 15.58 2.62 9.11
C LEU A 39 14.81 3.24 10.27
N VAL A 40 13.79 2.55 10.76
CA VAL A 40 12.94 3.00 11.86
C VAL A 40 13.12 2.06 13.04
N SER A 41 13.40 2.60 14.23
CA SER A 41 13.71 1.76 15.40
C SER A 41 12.56 0.81 15.75
N ASN A 42 11.32 1.27 15.65
CA ASN A 42 10.10 0.54 15.98
C ASN A 42 8.88 1.18 15.29
N THR A 43 7.73 0.52 15.34
CA THR A 43 6.48 1.09 14.83
C THR A 43 6.18 2.43 15.50
N LEU A 44 5.64 3.38 14.74
CA LEU A 44 5.38 4.75 15.21
C LEU A 44 4.30 4.81 16.30
N ASP A 45 3.45 3.78 16.39
CA ASP A 45 2.36 3.67 17.36
C ASP A 45 2.83 3.65 18.82
N TYR A 46 4.09 3.27 19.09
CA TYR A 46 4.69 3.40 20.43
C TYR A 46 4.91 4.86 20.87
N GLY A 47 4.75 5.85 19.95
CA GLY A 47 4.88 7.28 20.22
C GLY A 47 6.30 7.78 20.46
N LYS A 48 7.30 6.89 20.54
CA LYS A 48 8.72 7.22 20.62
C LYS A 48 9.50 6.31 19.68
N PHE A 49 10.28 6.90 18.81
CA PHE A 49 11.03 6.18 17.78
C PHE A 49 12.24 7.01 17.31
N GLU A 50 13.15 6.36 16.60
CA GLU A 50 14.26 6.97 15.88
C GLU A 50 14.12 6.62 14.40
N ILE A 51 14.41 7.58 13.52
CA ILE A 51 14.37 7.42 12.06
C ILE A 51 15.70 7.85 11.47
N LEU A 52 16.30 6.97 10.70
CA LEU A 52 17.46 7.25 9.86
C LEU A 52 17.03 7.25 8.39
N GLU A 53 17.02 8.41 7.76
CA GLU A 53 16.78 8.54 6.32
C GLU A 53 17.94 7.96 5.49
N THR A 54 17.63 7.26 4.41
CA THR A 54 18.62 6.50 3.63
C THR A 54 18.81 7.01 2.20
N THR A 55 18.42 8.23 1.87
CA THR A 55 18.43 8.79 0.50
C THR A 55 19.76 8.61 -0.23
N SER A 56 20.88 8.93 0.43
CA SER A 56 22.21 8.76 -0.16
C SER A 56 22.55 7.29 -0.43
N TYR A 57 22.17 6.40 0.48
CA TYR A 57 22.32 4.94 0.29
C TYR A 57 21.48 4.45 -0.88
N MET A 58 20.22 4.86 -0.97
CA MET A 58 19.31 4.50 -2.05
C MET A 58 19.89 4.90 -3.42
N LYS A 59 20.35 6.15 -3.54
CA LYS A 59 20.96 6.65 -4.77
C LYS A 59 22.17 5.79 -5.20
N ASN A 60 23.06 5.53 -4.28
CA ASN A 60 24.27 4.75 -4.57
C ASN A 60 23.92 3.28 -4.89
N THR A 61 22.95 2.71 -4.17
CA THR A 61 22.50 1.33 -4.39
C THR A 61 21.87 1.17 -5.77
N LEU A 62 20.99 2.08 -6.19
CA LEU A 62 20.38 2.02 -7.52
C LEU A 62 21.41 2.16 -8.64
N GLN A 63 22.44 2.98 -8.45
CA GLN A 63 23.54 3.07 -9.38
C GLN A 63 24.32 1.75 -9.47
N VAL A 64 24.72 1.16 -8.34
CA VAL A 64 25.43 -0.14 -8.31
C VAL A 64 24.58 -1.24 -8.97
N TRP A 65 23.28 -1.26 -8.72
CA TRP A 65 22.39 -2.26 -9.30
C TRP A 65 22.22 -2.10 -10.81
N ASP A 66 22.23 -0.87 -11.32
CA ASP A 66 22.22 -0.61 -12.76
C ASP A 66 23.53 -1.05 -13.40
N GLU A 67 24.70 -0.74 -12.79
CA GLU A 67 26.02 -1.19 -13.23
C GLU A 67 26.16 -2.73 -13.23
N LEU A 68 25.52 -3.42 -12.27
CA LEU A 68 25.47 -4.88 -12.20
C LEU A 68 24.42 -5.52 -13.11
N GLY A 69 23.58 -4.70 -13.75
CA GLY A 69 22.54 -5.18 -14.64
C GLY A 69 21.36 -5.88 -13.97
N PHE A 70 21.08 -5.56 -12.68
CA PHE A 70 19.95 -6.16 -11.99
C PHE A 70 18.61 -5.72 -12.58
N GLN A 71 17.69 -6.67 -12.68
CA GLN A 71 16.37 -6.46 -13.27
C GLN A 71 15.30 -6.96 -12.31
N PHE A 72 14.12 -6.32 -12.36
CA PHE A 72 12.98 -6.63 -11.53
C PHE A 72 11.72 -6.81 -12.39
N ASP A 73 10.89 -7.80 -12.06
CA ASP A 73 9.60 -8.00 -12.71
C ASP A 73 8.54 -7.04 -12.18
N ALA A 74 8.69 -6.64 -10.90
CA ALA A 74 7.84 -5.62 -10.29
C ALA A 74 8.60 -4.78 -9.26
N VAL A 75 8.13 -3.55 -9.08
CA VAL A 75 8.56 -2.62 -8.02
C VAL A 75 7.34 -2.22 -7.21
N SER A 76 7.44 -2.28 -5.89
CA SER A 76 6.45 -1.72 -4.97
C SER A 76 7.07 -0.57 -4.20
N THR A 77 6.36 0.56 -4.12
CA THR A 77 6.76 1.73 -3.35
C THR A 77 5.77 1.97 -2.21
N GLY A 78 6.27 2.31 -1.04
CA GLY A 78 5.48 2.65 0.15
C GLY A 78 5.92 3.97 0.76
N PHE A 79 6.31 3.98 2.03
CA PHE A 79 6.68 5.18 2.76
C PHE A 79 7.91 5.87 2.16
N ILE A 80 7.78 7.16 1.84
CA ILE A 80 8.82 8.03 1.29
C ILE A 80 8.99 9.24 2.20
N VAL A 81 10.22 9.47 2.64
CA VAL A 81 10.52 10.43 3.72
C VAL A 81 10.65 11.87 3.23
N SER A 82 11.13 12.08 1.99
CA SER A 82 11.53 13.41 1.53
C SER A 82 11.34 13.63 0.01
N ARG A 83 11.31 14.90 -0.41
CA ARG A 83 11.28 15.26 -1.83
C ARG A 83 12.43 14.60 -2.63
N PRO A 84 13.71 14.64 -2.21
CA PRO A 84 14.78 13.98 -2.96
C PRO A 84 14.56 12.48 -3.14
N GLN A 85 13.96 11.80 -2.16
CA GLN A 85 13.59 10.40 -2.31
C GLN A 85 12.46 10.22 -3.32
N THR A 86 11.42 11.05 -3.27
CA THR A 86 10.31 10.96 -4.21
C THR A 86 10.79 11.13 -5.65
N GLU A 87 11.65 12.12 -5.90
CA GLU A 87 12.23 12.37 -7.22
C GLU A 87 13.06 11.16 -7.69
N LEU A 88 13.92 10.63 -6.82
CA LEU A 88 14.73 9.44 -7.10
C LEU A 88 13.87 8.21 -7.44
N VAL A 89 12.87 7.93 -6.62
CA VAL A 89 11.99 6.76 -6.78
C VAL A 89 11.10 6.91 -8.01
N ARG A 90 10.52 8.09 -8.23
CA ARG A 90 9.72 8.40 -9.43
C ARG A 90 10.51 8.16 -10.70
N ASP A 91 11.73 8.70 -10.78
CA ASP A 91 12.56 8.59 -11.97
C ASP A 91 13.03 7.14 -12.20
N PHE A 92 13.33 6.42 -11.12
CA PHE A 92 13.60 4.99 -11.16
C PHE A 92 12.37 4.19 -11.66
N CYS A 93 11.18 4.42 -11.11
CA CYS A 93 9.95 3.74 -11.53
C CYS A 93 9.64 4.01 -13.01
N ARG A 94 9.82 5.25 -13.50
CA ARG A 94 9.67 5.58 -14.93
C ARG A 94 10.62 4.77 -15.80
N ALA A 95 11.89 4.68 -15.41
CA ALA A 95 12.90 3.90 -16.15
C ALA A 95 12.58 2.40 -16.13
N GLN A 96 12.11 1.86 -15.00
CA GLN A 96 11.71 0.46 -14.89
C GLN A 96 10.46 0.15 -15.74
N LYS A 97 9.47 1.04 -15.74
CA LYS A 97 8.25 0.89 -16.55
C LYS A 97 8.57 0.77 -18.05
N VAL A 98 9.54 1.53 -18.57
CA VAL A 98 10.02 1.41 -19.94
C VAL A 98 10.63 0.02 -20.22
N LYS A 99 11.22 -0.63 -19.21
CA LYS A 99 11.76 -2.00 -19.29
C LYS A 99 10.67 -3.09 -19.15
N GLY A 100 9.40 -2.70 -18.93
CA GLY A 100 8.26 -3.62 -18.75
C GLY A 100 8.02 -4.06 -17.31
N THR A 101 8.71 -3.48 -16.34
CA THR A 101 8.51 -3.74 -14.91
C THR A 101 7.16 -3.18 -14.46
N ARG A 102 6.36 -3.97 -13.73
CA ARG A 102 5.09 -3.52 -13.14
C ARG A 102 5.34 -2.67 -11.90
N ILE A 103 4.65 -1.54 -11.80
CA ILE A 103 4.82 -0.59 -10.69
C ILE A 103 3.57 -0.60 -9.81
N PHE A 104 3.77 -0.87 -8.53
CA PHE A 104 2.76 -0.80 -7.46
C PHE A 104 3.12 0.36 -6.52
N THR A 105 2.14 1.16 -6.15
CA THR A 105 2.35 2.28 -5.22
C THR A 105 1.29 2.28 -4.12
N ASP A 106 1.75 2.21 -2.89
CA ASP A 106 0.97 2.52 -1.70
C ASP A 106 1.38 3.94 -1.26
N PRO A 107 0.51 4.95 -1.44
CA PRO A 107 0.89 6.35 -1.21
C PRO A 107 0.74 6.74 0.26
N ILE A 108 1.48 6.09 1.14
CA ILE A 108 1.40 6.22 2.59
C ILE A 108 1.55 7.67 3.04
N MET A 109 0.43 8.31 3.45
CA MET A 109 0.41 9.72 3.85
C MET A 109 -0.45 10.01 5.08
N GLY A 110 -1.44 9.20 5.38
CA GLY A 110 -2.41 9.52 6.42
C GLY A 110 -3.46 8.43 6.62
N ASP A 111 -4.28 8.60 7.65
CA ASP A 111 -5.38 7.71 7.98
C ASP A 111 -6.47 8.45 8.76
N GLU A 112 -7.70 7.92 8.81
CA GLU A 112 -8.85 8.48 9.55
C GLU A 112 -9.11 9.98 9.27
N GLY A 113 -8.94 10.39 8.01
CA GLY A 113 -9.19 11.77 7.55
C GLY A 113 -8.06 12.75 7.85
N LYS A 114 -6.90 12.30 8.35
CA LYS A 114 -5.77 13.16 8.73
C LYS A 114 -4.47 12.68 8.10
N LEU A 115 -3.66 13.63 7.68
CA LEU A 115 -2.28 13.33 7.30
C LEU A 115 -1.43 13.01 8.55
N TYR A 116 -0.44 12.15 8.40
CA TYR A 116 0.50 11.83 9.47
C TYR A 116 1.36 13.05 9.84
N ASN A 117 1.92 13.05 11.04
CA ASN A 117 2.80 14.12 11.50
C ASN A 117 3.98 14.31 10.55
N GLY A 118 4.20 15.56 10.12
CA GLY A 118 5.26 15.91 9.16
C GLY A 118 4.85 15.77 7.68
N VAL A 119 3.68 15.26 7.39
CA VAL A 119 3.12 15.19 6.04
C VAL A 119 2.25 16.43 5.77
N GLY A 120 2.48 17.11 4.66
CA GLY A 120 1.74 18.30 4.25
C GLY A 120 1.36 18.27 2.76
N GLU A 121 0.80 19.37 2.27
CA GLU A 121 0.36 19.52 0.88
C GLU A 121 1.49 19.27 -0.13
N GLU A 122 2.73 19.60 0.22
CA GLU A 122 3.90 19.31 -0.61
C GLU A 122 4.07 17.79 -0.80
N THR A 123 3.93 17.01 0.27
CA THR A 123 3.99 15.54 0.21
C THR A 123 2.86 14.98 -0.66
N VAL A 124 1.64 15.52 -0.52
CA VAL A 124 0.51 15.12 -1.38
C VAL A 124 0.81 15.38 -2.85
N ALA A 125 1.40 16.53 -3.18
CA ALA A 125 1.80 16.85 -4.56
C ALA A 125 2.85 15.87 -5.09
N LEU A 126 3.85 15.52 -4.27
CA LEU A 126 4.87 14.53 -4.62
C LEU A 126 4.28 13.12 -4.83
N MET A 127 3.34 12.73 -3.97
CA MET A 127 2.66 11.43 -4.12
C MET A 127 1.80 11.39 -5.39
N ARG A 128 1.18 12.50 -5.82
CA ARG A 128 0.51 12.58 -7.13
C ARG A 128 1.49 12.31 -8.29
N GLU A 129 2.72 12.82 -8.22
CA GLU A 129 3.74 12.54 -9.22
C GLU A 129 4.15 11.05 -9.22
N LEU A 130 4.19 10.43 -8.05
CA LEU A 130 4.58 9.04 -7.90
C LEU A 130 3.48 8.09 -8.41
N ILE A 131 2.21 8.29 -8.01
CA ILE A 131 1.10 7.44 -8.45
C ILE A 131 0.90 7.50 -9.98
N ALA A 132 1.25 8.61 -10.63
CA ALA A 132 1.21 8.75 -12.08
C ALA A 132 2.20 7.81 -12.81
N THR A 133 3.14 7.18 -12.10
CA THR A 133 4.03 6.17 -12.66
C THR A 133 3.51 4.75 -12.47
N ALA A 134 2.55 4.55 -11.58
CA ALA A 134 2.10 3.24 -11.13
C ALA A 134 1.11 2.58 -12.09
N ASP A 135 1.22 1.25 -12.21
CA ASP A 135 0.21 0.41 -12.88
C ASP A 135 -0.93 0.05 -11.91
N TYR A 136 -0.62 -0.01 -10.62
CA TYR A 136 -1.57 -0.27 -9.53
C TYR A 136 -1.29 0.64 -8.35
N ILE A 137 -2.34 1.25 -7.80
CA ILE A 137 -2.24 2.03 -6.56
C ILE A 137 -3.21 1.49 -5.50
N VAL A 138 -2.77 1.55 -4.23
CA VAL A 138 -3.55 1.01 -3.10
C VAL A 138 -3.70 2.05 -1.98
N PRO A 139 -4.23 3.26 -2.24
CA PRO A 139 -4.49 4.23 -1.20
C PRO A 139 -5.59 3.76 -0.24
N ASN A 140 -5.53 4.16 1.04
CA ASN A 140 -6.73 4.16 1.85
C ASN A 140 -7.65 5.34 1.47
N TYR A 141 -8.88 5.38 2.01
CA TYR A 141 -9.85 6.42 1.65
C TYR A 141 -9.37 7.84 2.00
N THR A 142 -8.61 8.00 3.09
CA THR A 142 -8.00 9.30 3.46
C THR A 142 -7.03 9.75 2.38
N GLU A 143 -6.10 8.91 2.00
CA GLU A 143 -5.09 9.18 0.98
C GLU A 143 -5.73 9.45 -0.38
N ALA A 144 -6.72 8.64 -0.75
CA ALA A 144 -7.49 8.84 -1.98
C ALA A 144 -8.15 10.22 -2.03
N ALA A 145 -8.76 10.65 -0.92
CA ALA A 145 -9.39 11.98 -0.82
C ALA A 145 -8.37 13.11 -0.98
N TYR A 146 -7.22 13.04 -0.29
CA TYR A 146 -6.15 14.04 -0.41
C TYR A 146 -5.54 14.06 -1.82
N LEU A 147 -5.26 12.91 -2.40
CA LEU A 147 -4.74 12.80 -3.76
C LEU A 147 -5.70 13.38 -4.79
N ALA A 148 -6.99 13.10 -4.67
CA ALA A 148 -8.02 13.62 -5.57
C ALA A 148 -8.42 15.07 -5.28
N GLY A 149 -7.97 15.66 -4.17
CA GLY A 149 -8.34 17.01 -3.74
C GLY A 149 -9.83 17.13 -3.42
N VAL A 150 -10.43 16.10 -2.79
CA VAL A 150 -11.82 16.11 -2.35
C VAL A 150 -11.90 16.04 -0.83
N PRO A 151 -12.98 16.57 -0.21
CA PRO A 151 -13.17 16.47 1.23
C PRO A 151 -13.31 15.02 1.70
N TYR A 152 -12.66 14.67 2.81
CA TYR A 152 -12.88 13.42 3.50
C TYR A 152 -14.26 13.40 4.18
N GLN A 153 -15.04 12.35 3.96
CA GLN A 153 -16.38 12.20 4.50
C GLN A 153 -16.40 11.07 5.55
N CYS A 154 -16.28 11.43 6.82
CA CYS A 154 -16.24 10.46 7.94
C CYS A 154 -17.55 9.67 8.11
N GLY A 155 -18.69 10.22 7.68
CA GLY A 155 -20.01 9.57 7.73
C GLY A 155 -20.27 8.60 6.57
N GLY A 156 -19.29 8.36 5.71
CA GLY A 156 -19.46 7.56 4.50
C GLY A 156 -19.93 8.39 3.30
N THR A 157 -19.90 7.79 2.13
CA THR A 157 -20.23 8.43 0.86
C THR A 157 -20.99 7.46 -0.05
N THR A 158 -21.60 7.95 -1.12
CA THR A 158 -22.36 7.12 -2.04
C THR A 158 -21.47 6.25 -2.91
N ARG A 159 -22.03 5.21 -3.52
CA ARG A 159 -21.33 4.36 -4.48
C ARG A 159 -20.78 5.18 -5.65
N GLU A 160 -21.59 6.09 -6.18
CA GLU A 160 -21.26 6.94 -7.32
C GLU A 160 -20.09 7.87 -7.00
N GLU A 161 -20.06 8.43 -5.80
CA GLU A 161 -18.93 9.26 -5.33
C GLU A 161 -17.65 8.45 -5.14
N LEU A 162 -17.75 7.19 -4.66
CA LEU A 162 -16.61 6.29 -4.53
C LEU A 162 -16.03 5.91 -5.91
N TYR A 163 -16.87 5.64 -6.88
CA TYR A 163 -16.43 5.39 -8.26
C TYR A 163 -15.79 6.63 -8.88
N ALA A 164 -16.41 7.80 -8.72
CA ALA A 164 -15.85 9.06 -9.18
C ALA A 164 -14.52 9.40 -8.51
N LEU A 165 -14.31 8.97 -7.27
CA LEU A 165 -13.03 9.11 -6.58
C LEU A 165 -11.95 8.23 -7.23
N ALA A 166 -12.25 6.97 -7.53
CA ALA A 166 -11.33 6.08 -8.23
C ALA A 166 -11.00 6.60 -9.64
N ASP A 167 -11.99 7.11 -10.38
CA ASP A 167 -11.80 7.74 -11.70
C ASP A 167 -10.88 8.95 -11.63
N LYS A 168 -11.03 9.80 -10.62
CA LYS A 168 -10.13 10.95 -10.43
C LYS A 168 -8.69 10.53 -10.23
N LEU A 169 -8.43 9.47 -9.46
CA LEU A 169 -7.09 8.95 -9.27
C LEU A 169 -6.51 8.37 -10.58
N HIS A 170 -7.35 7.70 -11.35
CA HIS A 170 -6.96 7.23 -12.68
C HIS A 170 -6.61 8.39 -13.62
N VAL A 171 -7.41 9.44 -13.65
CA VAL A 171 -7.15 10.67 -14.45
C VAL A 171 -5.86 11.37 -14.02
N LEU A 172 -5.44 11.25 -12.76
CA LEU A 172 -4.13 11.73 -12.28
C LEU A 172 -2.94 10.92 -12.82
N GLY A 173 -3.20 9.86 -13.58
CA GLY A 173 -2.19 9.04 -14.25
C GLY A 173 -1.95 7.67 -13.64
N ALA A 174 -2.64 7.32 -12.55
CA ALA A 174 -2.59 5.97 -12.01
C ALA A 174 -3.22 4.96 -13.00
N GLY A 175 -2.71 3.74 -13.03
CA GLY A 175 -3.35 2.65 -13.75
C GLY A 175 -4.63 2.16 -13.04
N SER A 176 -4.67 0.92 -12.58
CA SER A 176 -5.77 0.40 -11.77
C SER A 176 -5.69 0.92 -10.33
N VAL A 177 -6.85 1.12 -9.71
CA VAL A 177 -6.99 1.74 -8.38
C VAL A 177 -7.70 0.79 -7.42
N LEU A 178 -7.16 0.65 -6.20
CA LEU A 178 -7.86 0.01 -5.08
C LEU A 178 -7.87 0.98 -3.89
N ILE A 179 -9.06 1.45 -3.51
CA ILE A 179 -9.22 2.31 -2.34
C ILE A 179 -9.66 1.43 -1.17
N THR A 180 -8.82 1.32 -0.15
CA THR A 180 -9.12 0.58 1.09
C THR A 180 -9.76 1.48 2.14
N SER A 181 -10.37 0.89 3.16
CA SER A 181 -10.97 1.60 4.31
C SER A 181 -12.03 2.65 3.92
N ALA A 182 -12.71 2.45 2.79
CA ALA A 182 -13.83 3.29 2.39
C ALA A 182 -15.09 2.89 3.16
N ARG A 183 -16.01 3.85 3.32
CA ARG A 183 -17.32 3.65 3.96
C ARG A 183 -18.42 4.05 3.00
N MET A 184 -19.25 3.10 2.60
CA MET A 184 -20.33 3.32 1.63
C MET A 184 -21.68 3.42 2.31
N LEU A 185 -22.43 4.48 1.99
CA LEU A 185 -23.84 4.61 2.36
C LEU A 185 -24.67 3.62 1.55
N VAL A 186 -25.59 2.94 2.22
CA VAL A 186 -26.52 1.98 1.59
C VAL A 186 -27.93 2.54 1.72
N ASP A 187 -28.69 2.51 0.62
CA ASP A 187 -30.07 2.98 0.60
C ASP A 187 -30.91 2.28 1.67
N GLY A 188 -31.57 3.09 2.52
CA GLY A 188 -32.35 2.59 3.65
C GLY A 188 -31.55 2.06 4.85
N GLY A 189 -30.20 2.10 4.79
CA GLY A 189 -29.31 1.78 5.90
C GLY A 189 -29.12 2.97 6.85
N TRP A 190 -28.94 2.68 8.15
CA TRP A 190 -28.67 3.70 9.16
C TRP A 190 -27.17 3.99 9.35
N GLU A 191 -26.34 3.04 8.96
CA GLU A 191 -24.88 3.12 9.08
C GLU A 191 -24.19 2.76 7.77
N PRO A 192 -23.05 3.40 7.47
CA PRO A 192 -22.28 3.05 6.29
C PRO A 192 -21.59 1.69 6.47
N ILE A 193 -21.42 0.96 5.38
CA ILE A 193 -20.67 -0.31 5.36
C ILE A 193 -19.22 -0.08 4.96
N ALA A 194 -18.29 -0.77 5.62
CA ALA A 194 -16.88 -0.76 5.24
C ALA A 194 -16.67 -1.52 3.91
N CYS A 195 -15.84 -0.99 3.04
CA CYS A 195 -15.61 -1.60 1.74
C CYS A 195 -14.23 -1.26 1.15
N VAL A 196 -13.80 -2.09 0.20
CA VAL A 196 -12.74 -1.79 -0.75
C VAL A 196 -13.40 -1.42 -2.08
N VAL A 197 -12.93 -0.34 -2.70
CA VAL A 197 -13.40 0.15 -4.00
C VAL A 197 -12.32 -0.10 -5.03
N GLY A 198 -12.66 -0.70 -6.16
CA GLY A 198 -11.73 -0.97 -7.23
C GLY A 198 -12.15 -0.33 -8.55
N TYR A 199 -11.16 0.14 -9.30
CA TYR A 199 -11.25 0.43 -10.73
C TYR A 199 -10.18 -0.36 -11.48
N ASP A 200 -10.61 -1.26 -12.33
CA ASP A 200 -9.75 -2.05 -13.19
C ASP A 200 -9.59 -1.33 -14.55
N ALA A 201 -8.45 -0.70 -14.75
CA ALA A 201 -8.18 0.05 -15.97
C ALA A 201 -8.09 -0.83 -17.23
N ALA A 202 -7.72 -2.11 -17.08
CA ALA A 202 -7.63 -3.02 -18.23
C ALA A 202 -9.02 -3.49 -18.69
N ALA A 203 -9.96 -3.63 -17.77
CA ALA A 203 -11.34 -4.05 -18.05
C ALA A 203 -12.31 -2.87 -18.17
N ASP A 204 -11.90 -1.65 -17.83
CA ASP A 204 -12.74 -0.46 -17.68
C ASP A 204 -13.96 -0.73 -16.79
N GLN A 205 -13.71 -1.29 -15.58
CA GLN A 205 -14.77 -1.73 -14.69
C GLN A 205 -14.53 -1.30 -13.25
N HIS A 206 -15.58 -0.81 -12.62
CA HIS A 206 -15.61 -0.55 -11.17
C HIS A 206 -16.18 -1.75 -10.41
N PHE A 207 -15.76 -1.88 -9.16
CA PHE A 207 -16.39 -2.80 -8.23
C PHE A 207 -16.28 -2.32 -6.78
N ILE A 208 -17.16 -2.82 -5.93
CA ILE A 208 -17.10 -2.65 -4.48
C ILE A 208 -17.11 -4.02 -3.83
N LEU A 209 -16.25 -4.18 -2.83
CA LEU A 209 -16.14 -5.37 -2.00
C LEU A 209 -16.42 -4.97 -0.55
N PRO A 210 -17.64 -5.20 -0.04
CA PRO A 210 -17.96 -4.94 1.36
C PRO A 210 -17.25 -5.94 2.28
N TYR A 211 -16.95 -5.51 3.51
CA TYR A 211 -16.43 -6.38 4.55
C TYR A 211 -16.95 -5.99 5.92
N GLU A 212 -16.91 -6.93 6.86
CA GLU A 212 -17.19 -6.68 8.26
C GLU A 212 -15.94 -6.15 8.95
N GLU A 213 -16.07 -4.97 9.58
CA GLU A 213 -14.99 -4.33 10.30
C GLU A 213 -14.81 -4.96 11.68
N LEU A 214 -13.65 -5.54 11.94
CA LEU A 214 -13.34 -6.10 13.26
C LEU A 214 -12.95 -4.96 14.21
N PRO A 215 -13.39 -4.98 15.47
CA PRO A 215 -13.11 -3.91 16.44
C PRO A 215 -11.68 -4.02 17.00
N VAL A 216 -10.72 -4.21 16.12
CA VAL A 216 -9.30 -4.35 16.45
C VAL A 216 -8.45 -3.69 15.40
N ARG A 217 -7.41 -2.97 15.84
CA ARG A 217 -6.48 -2.28 14.94
C ARG A 217 -5.05 -2.74 15.20
N PHE A 218 -4.32 -2.99 14.12
CA PHE A 218 -2.88 -3.24 14.11
C PHE A 218 -2.23 -2.36 13.04
N PRO A 219 -1.06 -1.76 13.32
CA PRO A 219 -0.24 -1.19 12.27
C PRO A 219 0.24 -2.29 11.30
N GLY A 220 0.48 -1.92 10.05
CA GLY A 220 0.97 -2.85 9.03
C GLY A 220 -0.09 -3.67 8.30
N THR A 221 -1.39 -3.53 8.62
CA THR A 221 -2.45 -4.23 7.88
C THR A 221 -2.54 -3.80 6.42
N GLY A 222 -2.24 -2.53 6.11
CA GLY A 222 -2.09 -2.02 4.74
C GLY A 222 -0.94 -2.68 4.01
N ASP A 223 0.22 -2.84 4.67
CA ASP A 223 1.39 -3.52 4.10
C ASP A 223 1.11 -5.00 3.78
N ILE A 224 0.40 -5.69 4.69
CA ILE A 224 -0.06 -7.07 4.48
C ILE A 224 -1.00 -7.14 3.27
N PHE A 225 -1.99 -6.25 3.22
CA PHE A 225 -2.92 -6.16 2.09
C PHE A 225 -2.17 -5.93 0.77
N SER A 226 -1.29 -4.94 0.72
CA SER A 226 -0.52 -4.57 -0.48
C SER A 226 0.40 -5.71 -0.94
N ALA A 227 1.03 -6.44 0.00
CA ALA A 227 1.88 -7.57 -0.32
C ALA A 227 1.09 -8.74 -0.95
N VAL A 228 -0.02 -9.15 -0.32
CA VAL A 228 -0.86 -10.24 -0.84
C VAL A 228 -1.49 -9.85 -2.18
N PHE A 229 -2.04 -8.63 -2.27
CA PHE A 229 -2.60 -8.11 -3.51
C PHE A 229 -1.59 -8.15 -4.67
N MET A 230 -0.39 -7.62 -4.45
CA MET A 230 0.68 -7.63 -5.45
C MET A 230 1.04 -9.06 -5.87
N GLY A 231 1.16 -9.98 -4.91
CA GLY A 231 1.45 -11.37 -5.19
C GLY A 231 0.40 -12.01 -6.12
N HIS A 232 -0.88 -11.79 -5.87
CA HIS A 232 -1.97 -12.31 -6.73
C HIS A 232 -1.97 -11.69 -8.12
N ILE A 233 -1.78 -10.37 -8.25
CA ILE A 233 -1.66 -9.70 -9.56
C ILE A 233 -0.50 -10.28 -10.37
N LEU A 234 0.63 -10.57 -9.74
CA LEU A 234 1.80 -11.11 -10.43
C LEU A 234 1.63 -12.58 -10.85
N ARG A 235 0.73 -13.32 -10.21
CA ARG A 235 0.29 -14.66 -10.65
C ARG A 235 -0.68 -14.60 -11.83
N GLY A 236 -1.23 -13.45 -12.16
CA GLY A 236 -2.18 -13.25 -13.26
C GLY A 236 -3.65 -13.23 -12.83
N ASP A 237 -3.93 -13.12 -11.53
CA ASP A 237 -5.29 -12.99 -11.06
C ASP A 237 -5.91 -11.64 -11.47
N ALA A 238 -7.22 -11.63 -11.69
CA ALA A 238 -7.97 -10.41 -11.94
C ALA A 238 -7.92 -9.48 -10.71
N LEU A 239 -7.96 -8.17 -10.93
CA LEU A 239 -7.87 -7.14 -9.89
C LEU A 239 -8.82 -7.42 -8.70
N ARG A 240 -10.08 -7.77 -9.00
CA ARG A 240 -11.09 -8.07 -7.99
C ARG A 240 -10.74 -9.30 -7.16
N THR A 241 -10.25 -10.37 -7.80
CA THR A 241 -9.83 -11.61 -7.11
C THR A 241 -8.63 -11.36 -6.20
N ALA A 242 -7.64 -10.63 -6.69
CA ALA A 242 -6.46 -10.25 -5.91
C ALA A 242 -6.83 -9.40 -4.68
N ALA A 243 -7.76 -8.44 -4.84
CA ALA A 243 -8.28 -7.65 -3.73
C ALA A 243 -9.02 -8.52 -2.69
N GLN A 244 -9.85 -9.48 -3.14
CA GLN A 244 -10.56 -10.41 -2.24
C GLN A 244 -9.60 -11.29 -1.44
N ALA A 245 -8.55 -11.81 -2.07
CA ALA A 245 -7.52 -12.61 -1.39
C ALA A 245 -6.78 -11.80 -0.31
N ALA A 246 -6.41 -10.55 -0.62
CA ALA A 246 -5.79 -9.64 0.34
C ALA A 246 -6.72 -9.33 1.53
N MET A 247 -8.00 -9.01 1.26
CA MET A 247 -9.01 -8.79 2.30
C MET A 247 -9.19 -10.01 3.21
N GLN A 248 -9.30 -11.20 2.63
CA GLN A 248 -9.46 -12.46 3.39
C GLN A 248 -8.25 -12.73 4.28
N THR A 249 -7.03 -12.54 3.76
CA THR A 249 -5.81 -12.70 4.54
C THR A 249 -5.79 -11.76 5.73
N VAL A 250 -6.01 -10.45 5.51
CA VAL A 250 -6.02 -9.46 6.59
C VAL A 250 -7.11 -9.78 7.62
N SER A 251 -8.32 -10.11 7.19
CA SER A 251 -9.43 -10.45 8.09
C SER A 251 -9.12 -11.67 8.97
N LYS A 252 -8.56 -12.73 8.40
CA LYS A 252 -8.14 -13.93 9.17
C LYS A 252 -7.07 -13.58 10.21
N MET A 253 -6.03 -12.88 9.79
CA MET A 253 -4.93 -12.49 10.67
C MET A 253 -5.40 -11.57 11.81
N LEU A 254 -6.31 -10.63 11.53
CA LEU A 254 -6.94 -9.78 12.55
C LEU A 254 -7.76 -10.60 13.55
N ALA A 255 -8.60 -11.51 13.07
CA ALA A 255 -9.47 -12.33 13.90
C ALA A 255 -8.65 -13.22 14.86
N GLN A 256 -7.57 -13.85 14.38
CA GLN A 256 -6.69 -14.68 15.19
C GLN A 256 -5.92 -13.90 16.26
N ASN A 257 -5.69 -12.62 16.03
CA ASN A 257 -4.90 -11.76 16.91
C ASN A 257 -5.74 -10.73 17.69
N ALA A 258 -7.07 -10.87 17.71
CA ALA A 258 -7.97 -9.91 18.36
C ALA A 258 -7.63 -9.68 19.84
N ASP A 259 -7.20 -10.72 20.55
CA ASP A 259 -6.84 -10.70 21.97
C ASP A 259 -5.37 -10.38 22.26
N ASN A 260 -4.57 -10.09 21.22
CA ASN A 260 -3.15 -9.75 21.39
C ASN A 260 -3.00 -8.47 22.23
N GLN A 261 -2.17 -8.54 23.27
CA GLN A 261 -1.98 -7.43 24.23
C GLN A 261 -1.08 -6.33 23.67
N ASP A 262 -0.08 -6.67 22.84
CA ASP A 262 0.81 -5.71 22.20
C ASP A 262 0.42 -5.51 20.74
N LYS A 263 -0.62 -4.69 20.54
CA LYS A 263 -1.12 -4.37 19.19
C LYS A 263 -0.19 -3.42 18.41
N TYR A 264 0.60 -2.63 19.11
CA TYR A 264 1.52 -1.66 18.47
C TYR A 264 2.66 -2.33 17.69
N LYS A 265 2.99 -3.56 18.03
CA LYS A 265 3.99 -4.34 17.32
C LYS A 265 3.56 -4.79 15.90
N GLY A 266 2.28 -4.66 15.57
CA GLY A 266 1.71 -5.26 14.38
C GLY A 266 1.33 -6.73 14.58
N ILE A 267 0.81 -7.34 13.52
CA ILE A 267 0.41 -8.75 13.54
C ILE A 267 1.65 -9.64 13.58
N PRO A 268 1.73 -10.66 14.47
CA PRO A 268 2.87 -11.58 14.56
C PRO A 268 2.89 -12.55 13.38
N LEU A 269 3.53 -12.15 12.29
CA LEU A 269 3.56 -12.92 11.04
C LEU A 269 4.19 -14.30 11.20
N GLU A 270 5.04 -14.50 12.18
CA GLU A 270 5.66 -15.79 12.53
C GLU A 270 4.63 -16.91 12.76
N THR A 271 3.41 -16.55 13.15
CA THR A 271 2.32 -17.50 13.44
C THR A 271 1.15 -17.41 12.47
N CYS A 272 1.19 -16.49 11.52
CA CYS A 272 0.06 -16.17 10.64
C CYS A 272 0.36 -16.35 9.13
N LEU A 273 1.57 -16.74 8.75
CA LEU A 273 1.91 -16.88 7.31
C LEU A 273 1.06 -17.92 6.59
N GLU A 274 0.59 -18.97 7.29
CA GLU A 274 -0.29 -19.98 6.70
C GLU A 274 -1.70 -19.43 6.38
N ASP A 275 -2.06 -18.26 6.91
CA ASP A 275 -3.33 -17.59 6.62
C ASP A 275 -3.29 -16.81 5.30
N VAL A 276 -2.10 -16.60 4.76
CA VAL A 276 -1.95 -15.96 3.45
C VAL A 276 -2.66 -16.82 2.41
N VAL A 277 -3.67 -16.24 1.79
CA VAL A 277 -4.36 -16.88 0.65
C VAL A 277 -3.37 -16.96 -0.51
N LEU A 278 -3.17 -18.18 -1.02
CA LEU A 278 -2.22 -18.46 -2.11
C LEU A 278 -2.95 -18.65 -3.43
#